data_6e508ce557e61918959a9289904dc3a3
#
_entry.id   6e508ce557e61918959a9289904dc3a3
#
_cell.length_a   1.000
_cell.length_b   1.000
_cell.length_c   1.000
_cell.angle_alpha   90.00
_cell.angle_beta   90.00
_cell.angle_gamma   90.00
#
_symmetry.space_group_name_H-M   'P 1'
#
loop_
_entity.id
_entity.type
_entity.pdbx_description
1 polymer ?
#
loop_
_entity_poly.entity_id
_entity_poly.type
_entity_poly.pdbx_seq_one_letter_code
_entity_poly.pdbx_strand_id
1 'polypeptide(L)'
;MALNHITFYSKLMEMEMGIDVIIPENKWGYSLAERPKDYKYPVLWLLCGGGFDYTDWQRYTAIELYAAQAGIAVVMPSAYYSGYMDTIHGDYKYFSVITDEISKLAVKLFPLSEKREDNFVAGFSMGGYGAFKWAMHNPEKFRCCGVFSGPIGIVPHEPVHYK
;
A
#
# COMPACT_ATOMS: atom_id res chain seq x y z
N MET A 1 -9.70 -2.13 -16.90
CA MET A 1 -8.90 -1.80 -15.70
C MET A 1 -8.55 -0.34 -15.71
N ALA A 2 -8.69 0.36 -14.58
CA ALA A 2 -8.29 1.75 -14.47
C ALA A 2 -7.08 1.86 -13.55
N LEU A 3 -5.97 2.39 -14.08
CA LEU A 3 -4.81 2.80 -13.30
C LEU A 3 -4.96 4.31 -13.02
N ASN A 4 -4.89 4.66 -11.74
CA ASN A 4 -5.03 6.03 -11.28
C ASN A 4 -3.74 6.46 -10.59
N HIS A 5 -3.11 7.49 -11.13
CA HIS A 5 -1.97 8.14 -10.49
C HIS A 5 -2.46 9.38 -9.72
N ILE A 6 -2.11 9.48 -8.45
CA ILE A 6 -2.55 10.56 -7.57
C ILE A 6 -1.34 11.19 -6.91
N THR A 7 -1.17 12.48 -7.11
CA THR A 7 -0.29 13.31 -6.31
C THR A 7 -1.14 14.10 -5.32
N PHE A 8 -0.74 14.11 -4.06
CA PHE A 8 -1.43 14.83 -2.99
C PHE A 8 -0.42 15.45 -2.03
N TYR A 9 -0.80 16.54 -1.40
CA TYR A 9 0.00 17.14 -0.34
C TYR A 9 -0.27 16.43 0.98
N SER A 10 0.76 15.75 1.50
CA SER A 10 0.70 15.13 2.82
C SER A 10 0.90 16.16 3.93
N LYS A 11 -0.02 16.18 4.87
CA LYS A 11 0.12 17.03 6.06
C LYS A 11 1.11 16.47 7.06
N LEU A 12 1.26 15.14 7.11
CA LEU A 12 2.19 14.48 8.01
C LEU A 12 3.64 14.61 7.56
N MET A 13 3.86 14.71 6.24
CA MET A 13 5.19 14.80 5.62
C MET A 13 5.54 16.22 5.19
N GLU A 14 4.56 17.14 5.18
CA GLU A 14 4.67 18.51 4.69
C GLU A 14 5.24 18.62 3.26
N MET A 15 4.92 17.62 2.42
CA MET A 15 5.38 17.54 1.04
C MET A 15 4.37 16.83 0.13
N GLU A 16 4.57 16.96 -1.18
CA GLU A 16 3.81 16.17 -2.15
C GLU A 16 4.24 14.71 -2.14
N MET A 17 3.27 13.81 -2.17
CA MET A 17 3.47 12.38 -2.24
C MET A 17 2.62 11.76 -3.35
N GLY A 18 3.13 10.67 -3.91
CA GLY A 18 2.46 9.92 -4.97
C GLY A 18 1.96 8.56 -4.50
N ILE A 19 0.80 8.17 -5.01
CA ILE A 19 0.28 6.81 -4.93
C ILE A 19 -0.29 6.39 -6.29
N ASP A 20 -0.19 5.11 -6.60
CA ASP A 20 -0.94 4.51 -7.70
C ASP A 20 -2.03 3.60 -7.16
N VAL A 21 -3.19 3.66 -7.82
CA VAL A 21 -4.34 2.84 -7.45
C VAL A 21 -4.89 2.13 -8.68
N ILE A 22 -4.90 0.81 -8.64
CA ILE A 22 -5.51 -0.05 -9.65
C ILE A 22 -6.93 -0.34 -9.20
N ILE A 23 -7.91 0.00 -10.04
CA ILE A 23 -9.29 -0.44 -9.90
C ILE A 23 -9.56 -1.48 -10.98
N PRO A 24 -9.85 -2.73 -10.61
CA PRO A 24 -10.03 -3.80 -11.59
C PRO A 24 -11.31 -3.61 -12.38
N GLU A 25 -11.22 -3.78 -13.69
CA GLU A 25 -12.35 -4.06 -14.56
C GLU A 25 -12.26 -5.52 -14.98
N ASN A 26 -13.23 -6.30 -14.63
CA ASN A 26 -13.22 -7.70 -15.02
C ASN A 26 -13.63 -7.82 -16.48
N LYS A 27 -12.81 -8.46 -17.31
CA LYS A 27 -13.14 -8.76 -18.71
C LYS A 27 -14.45 -9.56 -18.85
N TRP A 28 -14.83 -10.28 -17.80
CA TRP A 28 -16.02 -11.14 -17.75
C TRP A 28 -17.09 -10.61 -16.79
N GLY A 29 -16.89 -9.44 -16.20
CA GLY A 29 -17.81 -8.81 -15.25
C GLY A 29 -18.19 -7.40 -15.67
N TYR A 30 -18.58 -6.60 -14.68
CA TYR A 30 -19.01 -5.22 -14.91
C TYR A 30 -17.84 -4.33 -15.33
N SER A 31 -18.06 -3.49 -16.34
CA SER A 31 -17.22 -2.32 -16.55
C SER A 31 -17.36 -1.36 -15.35
N LEU A 32 -16.42 -0.43 -15.18
CA LEU A 32 -16.54 0.58 -14.13
C LEU A 32 -17.85 1.38 -14.23
N ALA A 33 -18.34 1.58 -15.47
CA ALA A 33 -19.59 2.30 -15.73
C ALA A 33 -20.83 1.51 -15.29
N GLU A 34 -20.77 0.18 -15.27
CA GLU A 34 -21.90 -0.71 -14.95
C GLU A 34 -21.88 -1.21 -13.51
N ARG A 35 -20.84 -0.84 -12.74
CA ARG A 35 -20.69 -1.29 -11.36
C ARG A 35 -21.84 -0.80 -10.49
N PRO A 36 -22.42 -1.69 -9.64
CA PRO A 36 -23.42 -1.27 -8.65
C PRO A 36 -22.89 -0.12 -7.78
N LYS A 37 -23.78 0.85 -7.49
CA LYS A 37 -23.41 2.11 -6.82
C LYS A 37 -22.76 1.89 -5.44
N ASP A 38 -23.20 0.84 -4.74
CA ASP A 38 -22.75 0.52 -3.37
C ASP A 38 -21.67 -0.56 -3.34
N TYR A 39 -21.16 -0.99 -4.50
CA TYR A 39 -20.12 -2.00 -4.55
C TYR A 39 -18.80 -1.45 -4.03
N LYS A 40 -18.15 -2.22 -3.15
CA LYS A 40 -16.83 -1.94 -2.61
C LYS A 40 -15.87 -3.03 -3.02
N TYR A 41 -14.70 -2.65 -3.54
CA TYR A 41 -13.65 -3.60 -3.90
C TYR A 41 -12.91 -4.11 -2.67
N PRO A 42 -12.62 -5.42 -2.59
CA PRO A 42 -11.52 -5.88 -1.75
C PRO A 42 -10.24 -5.14 -2.13
N VAL A 43 -9.34 -4.90 -1.18
CA VAL A 43 -8.16 -4.09 -1.41
C VAL A 43 -6.88 -4.77 -0.95
N LEU A 44 -5.87 -4.72 -1.80
CA LEU A 44 -4.49 -5.08 -1.49
C LEU A 44 -3.67 -3.80 -1.34
N TRP A 45 -3.16 -3.56 -0.16
CA TRP A 45 -2.13 -2.56 0.12
C TRP A 45 -0.78 -3.16 -0.20
N LEU A 46 -0.15 -2.71 -1.30
CA LEU A 46 1.04 -3.35 -1.86
C LEU A 46 2.26 -2.44 -1.73
N LEU A 47 3.15 -2.80 -0.81
CA LEU A 47 4.25 -1.96 -0.35
C LEU A 47 5.54 -2.21 -1.15
N CYS A 48 6.18 -1.14 -1.60
CA CYS A 48 7.41 -1.18 -2.39
C CYS A 48 8.66 -1.51 -1.57
N GLY A 49 9.69 -2.01 -2.22
CA GLY A 49 11.02 -2.23 -1.64
C GLY A 49 11.78 -0.94 -1.34
N GLY A 50 12.97 -1.06 -0.75
CA GLY A 50 13.81 0.10 -0.46
C GLY A 50 14.35 0.77 -1.73
N GLY A 51 14.24 2.09 -1.80
CA GLY A 51 14.67 2.89 -2.95
C GLY A 51 13.68 2.95 -4.09
N PHE A 52 12.49 2.41 -3.91
CA PHE A 52 11.45 2.29 -4.88
C PHE A 52 10.23 3.16 -4.56
N ASP A 53 9.32 3.32 -5.52
CA ASP A 53 8.14 4.14 -5.40
C ASP A 53 6.85 3.38 -5.79
N TYR A 54 5.77 4.13 -5.94
CA TYR A 54 4.45 3.60 -6.32
C TYR A 54 4.41 2.91 -7.69
N THR A 55 5.40 3.11 -8.57
CA THR A 55 5.40 2.56 -9.94
C THR A 55 5.99 1.15 -10.06
N ASP A 56 6.73 0.69 -9.08
CA ASP A 56 7.54 -0.52 -9.14
C ASP A 56 6.78 -1.78 -9.49
N TRP A 57 5.72 -2.01 -8.75
CA TRP A 57 4.94 -3.23 -8.91
C TRP A 57 4.35 -3.34 -10.31
N GLN A 58 4.01 -2.22 -10.93
CA GLN A 58 3.52 -2.18 -12.31
C GLN A 58 4.63 -2.42 -13.32
N ARG A 59 5.81 -1.83 -13.07
CA ARG A 59 6.94 -1.87 -14.01
C ARG A 59 7.63 -3.22 -14.03
N TYR A 60 7.64 -3.94 -12.91
CA TYR A 60 8.41 -5.17 -12.75
C TYR A 60 7.56 -6.42 -12.56
N THR A 61 6.23 -6.30 -12.55
CA THR A 61 5.33 -7.44 -12.37
C THR A 61 4.08 -7.34 -13.26
N ALA A 62 3.30 -8.40 -13.27
CA ALA A 62 1.98 -8.43 -13.91
C ALA A 62 0.85 -8.07 -12.92
N ILE A 63 1.09 -7.16 -11.98
CA ILE A 63 0.14 -6.84 -10.90
C ILE A 63 -1.23 -6.42 -11.44
N GLU A 64 -1.24 -5.67 -12.54
CA GLU A 64 -2.50 -5.25 -13.17
C GLU A 64 -3.34 -6.44 -13.63
N LEU A 65 -2.70 -7.42 -14.26
CA LEU A 65 -3.37 -8.64 -14.69
C LEU A 65 -3.90 -9.44 -13.50
N TYR A 66 -3.08 -9.59 -12.46
CA TYR A 66 -3.49 -10.32 -11.26
C TYR A 66 -4.64 -9.63 -10.52
N ALA A 67 -4.59 -8.31 -10.41
CA ALA A 67 -5.65 -7.51 -9.82
C ALA A 67 -6.98 -7.68 -10.58
N ALA A 68 -6.92 -7.64 -11.92
CA ALA A 68 -8.09 -7.83 -12.77
C ALA A 68 -8.68 -9.25 -12.65
N GLN A 69 -7.82 -10.28 -12.61
CA GLN A 69 -8.26 -11.66 -12.47
C GLN A 69 -8.89 -11.93 -11.10
N ALA A 70 -8.33 -11.35 -10.06
CA ALA A 70 -8.80 -11.51 -8.69
C ALA A 70 -10.00 -10.59 -8.33
N GLY A 71 -10.28 -9.57 -9.15
CA GLY A 71 -11.31 -8.58 -8.85
C GLY A 71 -10.97 -7.71 -7.63
N ILE A 72 -9.67 -7.49 -7.36
CA ILE A 72 -9.18 -6.78 -6.18
C ILE A 72 -8.56 -5.43 -6.58
N ALA A 73 -8.88 -4.37 -5.85
CA ALA A 73 -8.19 -3.10 -6.00
C ALA A 73 -6.78 -3.18 -5.38
N VAL A 74 -5.81 -2.45 -5.94
CA VAL A 74 -4.45 -2.42 -5.41
C VAL A 74 -4.04 -0.98 -5.15
N VAL A 75 -3.56 -0.70 -3.95
CA VAL A 75 -3.03 0.62 -3.55
C VAL A 75 -1.53 0.49 -3.33
N MET A 76 -0.75 1.27 -4.07
CA MET A 76 0.70 1.23 -4.08
C MET A 76 1.26 2.60 -3.66
N PRO A 77 1.66 2.78 -2.41
CA PRO A 77 2.28 4.02 -1.93
C PRO A 77 3.78 4.05 -2.17
N SER A 78 4.37 5.25 -2.26
CA SER A 78 5.82 5.45 -2.19
C SER A 78 6.33 5.38 -0.77
N ALA A 79 7.47 4.73 -0.57
CA ALA A 79 8.14 4.67 0.73
C ALA A 79 9.65 4.91 0.66
N TYR A 80 10.25 4.92 -0.52
CA TYR A 80 11.68 5.17 -0.75
C TYR A 80 12.59 4.34 0.17
N TYR A 81 13.54 4.93 0.88
CA TYR A 81 14.41 4.27 1.86
C TYR A 81 13.97 4.48 3.31
N SER A 82 12.70 4.62 3.57
CA SER A 82 12.16 4.97 4.88
C SER A 82 12.22 3.87 5.94
N GLY A 83 12.41 2.61 5.55
CA GLY A 83 12.22 1.46 6.44
C GLY A 83 10.78 1.34 6.98
N TYR A 84 9.81 2.04 6.38
CA TYR A 84 8.46 2.15 6.93
C TYR A 84 8.47 2.56 8.41
N MET A 85 9.28 3.57 8.71
CA MET A 85 9.44 4.09 10.08
C MET A 85 9.10 5.58 10.14
N ASP A 86 8.66 5.99 11.32
CA ASP A 86 8.59 7.39 11.69
C ASP A 86 9.90 7.76 12.38
N THR A 87 10.56 8.82 11.93
CA THR A 87 11.82 9.25 12.50
C THR A 87 11.59 9.92 13.86
N ILE A 88 12.48 9.63 14.82
CA ILE A 88 12.44 10.25 16.14
C ILE A 88 12.96 11.70 16.07
N HIS A 89 13.97 11.91 15.20
CA HIS A 89 14.54 13.22 14.93
C HIS A 89 14.33 13.55 13.45
N GLY A 90 13.52 14.53 13.16
CA GLY A 90 13.10 14.92 11.81
C GLY A 90 11.61 14.64 11.54
N ASP A 91 11.14 15.18 10.43
CA ASP A 91 9.70 15.23 10.14
C ASP A 91 9.20 14.10 9.22
N TYR A 92 10.03 13.08 8.96
CA TYR A 92 9.67 11.97 8.08
C TYR A 92 8.85 10.91 8.83
N LYS A 93 7.56 10.86 8.55
CA LYS A 93 6.58 9.97 9.21
C LYS A 93 6.00 8.95 8.23
N TYR A 94 6.88 8.18 7.59
CA TYR A 94 6.47 7.26 6.51
C TYR A 94 5.51 6.15 6.97
N PHE A 95 5.65 5.65 8.18
CA PHE A 95 4.71 4.66 8.69
C PHE A 95 3.34 5.29 8.90
N SER A 96 3.28 6.39 9.62
CA SER A 96 2.02 7.10 9.89
C SER A 96 1.34 7.61 8.62
N VAL A 97 2.09 8.15 7.65
CA VAL A 97 1.48 8.64 6.41
C VAL A 97 0.84 7.51 5.60
N ILE A 98 1.47 6.34 5.54
CA ILE A 98 0.94 5.19 4.78
C ILE A 98 -0.25 4.57 5.50
N THR A 99 -0.12 4.35 6.81
CA THR A 99 -1.12 3.60 7.58
C THR A 99 -2.35 4.43 7.95
N ASP A 100 -2.21 5.75 8.05
CA ASP A 100 -3.28 6.65 8.44
C ASP A 100 -3.71 7.59 7.29
N GLU A 101 -2.84 8.45 6.78
CA GLU A 101 -3.23 9.49 5.82
C GLU A 101 -3.58 8.90 4.45
N ILE A 102 -2.68 8.09 3.86
CA ILE A 102 -2.91 7.46 2.55
C ILE A 102 -4.07 6.45 2.64
N SER A 103 -4.16 5.68 3.71
CA SER A 103 -5.23 4.69 3.83
C SER A 103 -6.61 5.36 3.88
N LYS A 104 -6.77 6.47 4.59
CA LYS A 104 -8.00 7.26 4.63
C LYS A 104 -8.28 7.95 3.30
N LEU A 105 -7.23 8.51 2.66
CA LEU A 105 -7.35 9.15 1.35
C LEU A 105 -7.86 8.18 0.29
N ALA A 106 -7.27 6.99 0.19
CA ALA A 106 -7.64 6.00 -0.79
C ALA A 106 -9.10 5.52 -0.62
N VAL A 107 -9.52 5.24 0.62
CA VAL A 107 -10.92 4.86 0.91
C VAL A 107 -11.91 5.99 0.58
N LYS A 108 -11.50 7.25 0.77
CA LYS A 108 -12.33 8.41 0.45
C LYS A 108 -12.48 8.64 -1.05
N LEU A 109 -11.42 8.42 -1.82
CA LEU A 109 -11.40 8.65 -3.27
C LEU A 109 -11.96 7.48 -4.07
N PHE A 110 -11.78 6.26 -3.58
CA PHE A 110 -12.13 5.03 -4.29
C PHE A 110 -13.13 4.19 -3.50
N PRO A 111 -13.91 3.37 -4.18
CA PRO A 111 -14.88 2.49 -3.55
C PRO A 111 -14.21 1.23 -2.97
N LEU A 112 -13.32 1.42 -2.02
CA LEU A 112 -12.60 0.35 -1.33
C LEU A 112 -13.39 -0.14 -0.11
N SER A 113 -13.32 -1.44 0.15
CA SER A 113 -13.93 -2.05 1.33
C SER A 113 -13.08 -1.75 2.57
N GLU A 114 -13.73 -1.42 3.68
CA GLU A 114 -13.09 -1.25 4.99
C GLU A 114 -13.22 -2.49 5.88
N LYS A 115 -13.92 -3.53 5.38
CA LYS A 115 -14.09 -4.77 6.13
C LYS A 115 -12.77 -5.54 6.20
N ARG A 116 -12.48 -6.10 7.36
CA ARG A 116 -11.26 -6.88 7.60
C ARG A 116 -11.07 -8.01 6.59
N GLU A 117 -12.13 -8.73 6.28
CA GLU A 117 -12.14 -9.86 5.35
C GLU A 117 -11.77 -9.49 3.92
N ASP A 118 -11.91 -8.23 3.56
CA ASP A 118 -11.64 -7.68 2.23
C ASP A 118 -10.31 -6.92 2.16
N ASN A 119 -9.57 -6.80 3.28
CA ASN A 119 -8.33 -6.05 3.34
C ASN A 119 -7.12 -6.97 3.46
N PHE A 120 -6.15 -6.74 2.60
CA PHE A 120 -4.90 -7.49 2.51
C PHE A 120 -3.73 -6.52 2.47
N VAL A 121 -2.61 -6.89 3.07
CA VAL A 121 -1.38 -6.12 2.95
C VAL A 121 -0.25 -7.04 2.51
N ALA A 122 0.57 -6.59 1.58
CA ALA A 122 1.75 -7.34 1.16
C ALA A 122 2.87 -6.39 0.76
N GLY A 123 4.08 -6.91 0.67
CA GLY A 123 5.21 -6.12 0.22
C GLY A 123 6.46 -6.96 0.00
N PHE A 124 7.42 -6.37 -0.69
CA PHE A 124 8.69 -6.98 -1.05
C PHE A 124 9.84 -6.31 -0.31
N SER A 125 10.81 -7.10 0.18
CA SER A 125 12.02 -6.59 0.83
C SER A 125 11.66 -5.65 2.00
N MET A 126 12.09 -4.40 1.96
CA MET A 126 11.70 -3.36 2.92
C MET A 126 10.16 -3.25 3.04
N GLY A 127 9.43 -3.35 1.89
CA GLY A 127 7.96 -3.37 1.88
C GLY A 127 7.36 -4.61 2.56
N GLY A 128 8.05 -5.74 2.50
CA GLY A 128 7.68 -6.93 3.26
C GLY A 128 7.72 -6.70 4.77
N TYR A 129 8.77 -6.02 5.24
CA TYR A 129 8.84 -5.56 6.63
C TYR A 129 7.71 -4.57 6.95
N GLY A 130 7.49 -3.59 6.09
CA GLY A 130 6.39 -2.61 6.25
C GLY A 130 5.03 -3.27 6.35
N ALA A 131 4.76 -4.26 5.48
CA ALA A 131 3.52 -5.01 5.48
C ALA A 131 3.33 -5.81 6.78
N PHE A 132 4.38 -6.51 7.23
CA PHE A 132 4.38 -7.22 8.50
C PHE A 132 4.13 -6.28 9.68
N LYS A 133 4.89 -5.18 9.73
CA LYS A 133 4.75 -4.15 10.77
C LYS A 133 3.32 -3.59 10.81
N TRP A 134 2.74 -3.24 9.66
CA TRP A 134 1.39 -2.70 9.59
C TRP A 134 0.34 -3.72 10.05
N ALA A 135 0.45 -4.96 9.59
CA ALA A 135 -0.45 -6.02 10.01
C ALA A 135 -0.38 -6.30 11.52
N MET A 136 0.81 -6.23 12.12
CA MET A 136 0.98 -6.43 13.57
C MET A 136 0.48 -5.24 14.40
N HIS A 137 0.53 -4.02 13.87
CA HIS A 137 -0.02 -2.84 14.55
C HIS A 137 -1.54 -2.75 14.43
N ASN A 138 -2.12 -3.28 13.34
CA ASN A 138 -3.54 -3.22 13.04
C ASN A 138 -4.09 -4.59 12.63
N PRO A 139 -4.04 -5.61 13.52
CA PRO A 139 -4.49 -6.96 13.20
C PRO A 139 -5.99 -7.04 12.90
N GLU A 140 -6.76 -6.09 13.41
CA GLU A 140 -8.20 -5.96 13.15
C GLU A 140 -8.49 -5.49 11.72
N LYS A 141 -7.53 -4.86 11.06
CA LYS A 141 -7.69 -4.29 9.71
C LYS A 141 -7.51 -5.33 8.61
N PHE A 142 -6.63 -6.30 8.80
CA PHE A 142 -6.20 -7.19 7.71
C PHE A 142 -6.62 -8.64 7.92
N ARG A 143 -7.14 -9.25 6.85
CA ARG A 143 -7.37 -10.69 6.78
C ARG A 143 -6.07 -11.47 6.66
N CYS A 144 -5.17 -11.01 5.77
CA CYS A 144 -3.89 -11.65 5.49
C CYS A 144 -2.79 -10.63 5.28
N CYS A 145 -1.56 -11.06 5.58
CA CYS A 145 -0.32 -10.34 5.32
C CYS A 145 0.62 -11.21 4.49
N GLY A 146 1.12 -10.67 3.38
CA GLY A 146 2.11 -11.31 2.51
C GLY A 146 3.48 -10.65 2.66
N VAL A 147 4.50 -11.42 3.05
CA VAL A 147 5.88 -10.93 3.20
C VAL A 147 6.76 -11.61 2.18
N PHE A 148 7.22 -10.87 1.15
CA PHE A 148 8.11 -11.38 0.12
C PHE A 148 9.54 -10.92 0.41
N SER A 149 10.41 -11.85 0.81
CA SER A 149 11.84 -11.59 1.08
C SER A 149 12.08 -10.40 2.03
N GLY A 150 11.16 -10.17 2.96
CA GLY A 150 11.25 -9.11 3.97
C GLY A 150 11.81 -9.62 5.30
N PRO A 151 12.59 -8.81 6.02
CA PRO A 151 13.04 -9.14 7.37
C PRO A 151 11.85 -9.07 8.34
N ILE A 152 11.51 -10.18 8.99
CA ILE A 152 10.44 -10.24 10.01
C ILE A 152 10.98 -10.26 11.44
N GLY A 153 12.29 -10.36 11.61
CA GLY A 153 12.98 -10.28 12.88
C GLY A 153 13.94 -9.10 12.88
N ILE A 154 13.47 -7.91 13.27
CA ILE A 154 14.40 -6.84 13.61
C ILE A 154 14.79 -7.05 15.05
N VAL A 155 15.93 -7.72 15.25
CA VAL A 155 16.68 -7.58 16.49
C VAL A 155 17.17 -6.13 16.51
N PRO A 156 16.93 -5.36 17.59
CA PRO A 156 17.57 -4.06 17.74
C PRO A 156 19.07 -4.29 17.73
N HIS A 157 19.69 -4.13 16.57
CA HIS A 157 21.13 -3.98 16.52
C HIS A 157 21.46 -2.56 16.96
N GLU A 158 22.58 -2.44 17.66
CA GLU A 158 23.15 -1.15 18.02
C GLU A 158 23.13 -0.17 16.83
N PRO A 159 23.02 1.13 17.08
CA PRO A 159 22.84 2.11 16.02
C PRO A 159 23.92 1.93 14.95
N VAL A 160 23.51 1.56 13.76
CA VAL A 160 24.41 1.51 12.61
C VAL A 160 24.78 2.96 12.30
N HIS A 161 25.98 3.34 12.73
CA HIS A 161 26.56 4.61 12.33
C HIS A 161 26.88 4.54 10.83
N TYR A 162 25.97 5.03 10.00
CA TYR A 162 26.33 5.34 8.61
C TYR A 162 27.38 6.48 8.64
N LYS A 163 28.57 6.16 8.20
CA LYS A 163 29.61 7.15 7.91
C LYS A 163 29.36 7.80 6.57
#